data_a021a806dc6d6d2133821f7f5f98153a
#
_entry.id   a021a806dc6d6d2133821f7f5f98153a
#
_cell.length_a   1.000
_cell.length_b   1.000
_cell.length_c   1.000
_cell.angle_alpha   90.00
_cell.angle_beta   90.00
_cell.angle_gamma   90.00
#
_symmetry.space_group_name_H-M   'P 1'
#
loop_
_entity.id
_entity.type
_entity.pdbx_description
1 polymer ?
#
loop_
_entity_poly.entity_id
_entity_poly.type
_entity_poly.pdbx_seq_one_letter_code
_entity_poly.pdbx_strand_id
1 'polypeptide(L)' 'SERSFSRFFRQQTGMAFSQWRQQVCLLNSLTQILSGHSITAVAFDLGYNSASSFSTMFKKQMGQSPSHFSMDGLNIDHF' A
#
# COMPACT_ATOMS: atom_id res chain seq x y z
N SER A 1 12.79 14.89 16.04
CA SER A 1 13.07 13.47 15.88
C SER A 1 11.80 12.76 15.43
N GLU A 2 11.98 11.53 14.99
CA GLU A 2 10.85 10.73 14.55
C GLU A 2 9.83 10.51 15.66
N ARG A 3 10.31 10.31 16.87
CA ARG A 3 9.45 10.13 18.02
C ARG A 3 8.61 11.37 18.29
N SER A 4 9.23 12.54 18.25
CA SER A 4 8.55 13.80 18.50
C SER A 4 7.52 14.05 17.41
N PHE A 5 7.86 13.75 16.18
CA PHE A 5 6.93 13.92 15.07
C PHE A 5 5.74 12.98 15.21
N SER A 6 5.97 11.72 15.58
CA SER A 6 4.89 10.76 15.74
C SER A 6 3.91 11.20 16.81
N ARG A 7 4.42 11.71 17.93
CA ARG A 7 3.57 12.19 19.01
C ARG A 7 2.74 13.40 18.56
N PHE A 8 3.39 14.33 17.90
CA PHE A 8 2.71 15.52 17.38
C PHE A 8 1.61 15.13 16.39
N PHE A 9 1.94 14.25 15.47
CA PHE A 9 1.00 13.80 14.45
C PHE A 9 -0.24 13.18 15.08
N ARG A 10 -0.03 12.33 16.09
CA ARG A 10 -1.14 11.67 16.75
C ARG A 10 -2.08 12.67 17.44
N GLN A 11 -1.52 13.70 18.04
CA GLN A 11 -2.31 14.74 18.67
C GLN A 11 -3.16 15.51 17.66
N GLN A 12 -2.61 15.73 16.48
CA GLN A 12 -3.31 16.52 15.47
C GLN A 12 -4.36 15.73 14.71
N THR A 13 -4.10 14.44 14.47
CA THR A 13 -4.97 13.63 13.63
C THR A 13 -5.71 12.53 14.38
N GLY A 14 -5.29 12.23 15.60
CA GLY A 14 -5.85 11.10 16.34
C GLY A 14 -5.37 9.75 15.84
N MET A 15 -4.41 9.74 14.93
CA MET A 15 -3.91 8.54 14.29
C MET A 15 -2.42 8.39 14.57
N ALA A 16 -1.95 7.17 14.87
CA ALA A 16 -0.53 6.92 15.05
C ALA A 16 0.20 7.12 13.72
N PHE A 17 1.43 7.64 13.80
CA PHE A 17 2.22 7.93 12.61
C PHE A 17 2.40 6.69 11.74
N SER A 18 2.61 5.53 12.35
CA SER A 18 2.78 4.29 11.60
C SER A 18 1.51 3.92 10.84
N GLN A 19 0.35 4.14 11.43
CA GLN A 19 -0.91 3.88 10.76
C GLN A 19 -1.11 4.82 9.57
N TRP A 20 -0.80 6.10 9.77
CA TRP A 20 -0.91 7.07 8.68
C TRP A 20 0.02 6.72 7.54
N ARG A 21 1.27 6.35 7.86
CA ARG A 21 2.25 5.98 6.85
C ARG A 21 1.76 4.77 6.05
N GLN A 22 1.16 3.81 6.73
CA GLN A 22 0.63 2.62 6.07
C GLN A 22 -0.49 3.00 5.10
N GLN A 23 -1.36 3.91 5.50
CA GLN A 23 -2.43 4.38 4.62
C GLN A 23 -1.88 5.08 3.38
N VAL A 24 -0.86 5.90 3.56
CA VAL A 24 -0.23 6.59 2.43
C VAL A 24 0.42 5.58 1.49
N CYS A 25 1.09 4.58 2.04
CA CYS A 25 1.69 3.53 1.22
C CYS A 25 0.63 2.76 0.42
N LEU A 26 -0.51 2.50 1.04
CA LEU A 26 -1.60 1.81 0.35
C LEU A 26 -2.12 2.63 -0.83
N LEU A 27 -2.33 3.92 -0.62
CA LEU A 27 -2.80 4.78 -1.69
C LEU A 27 -1.80 4.89 -2.82
N ASN A 28 -0.52 5.03 -2.48
CA ASN A 28 0.54 5.08 -3.48
C ASN A 28 0.63 3.78 -4.26
N SER A 29 0.55 2.65 -3.55
CA SER A 29 0.63 1.36 -4.20
C SER A 29 -0.53 1.14 -5.15
N LEU A 30 -1.73 1.51 -4.74
CA LEU A 30 -2.90 1.37 -5.58
C LEU A 30 -2.76 2.19 -6.86
N THR A 31 -2.29 3.43 -6.73
CA THR A 31 -2.07 4.29 -7.89
C THR A 31 -1.08 3.66 -8.86
N GLN A 32 0.02 3.13 -8.34
CA GLN A 32 1.04 2.51 -9.17
C GLN A 32 0.53 1.23 -9.85
N ILE A 33 -0.21 0.42 -9.12
CA ILE A 33 -0.78 -0.81 -9.65
C ILE A 33 -1.76 -0.48 -10.78
N LEU A 34 -2.61 0.48 -10.57
CA LEU A 34 -3.57 0.89 -11.60
C LEU A 34 -2.90 1.51 -12.81
N SER A 35 -1.69 2.04 -12.62
CA SER A 35 -0.91 2.59 -13.72
C SER A 35 -0.13 1.54 -14.50
N GLY A 36 -0.21 0.28 -14.08
CA GLY A 36 0.45 -0.80 -14.81
C GLY A 36 1.77 -1.26 -14.24
N HIS A 37 2.19 -0.77 -13.10
CA HIS A 37 3.43 -1.23 -12.46
C HIS A 37 3.23 -2.63 -11.90
N SER A 38 4.29 -3.44 -11.92
CA SER A 38 4.19 -4.78 -11.37
C SER A 38 4.10 -4.73 -9.85
N ILE A 39 3.41 -5.72 -9.29
CA ILE A 39 3.26 -5.82 -7.83
C ILE A 39 4.62 -5.94 -7.15
N THR A 40 5.53 -6.71 -7.75
CA THR A 40 6.88 -6.87 -7.21
C THR A 40 7.63 -5.56 -7.17
N ALA A 41 7.56 -4.78 -8.25
CA ALA A 41 8.22 -3.49 -8.29
C ALA A 41 7.64 -2.54 -7.24
N VAL A 42 6.33 -2.52 -7.11
CA VAL A 42 5.66 -1.67 -6.12
C VAL A 42 6.09 -2.06 -4.70
N ALA A 43 6.14 -3.36 -4.42
CA ALA A 43 6.53 -3.85 -3.10
C ALA A 43 7.94 -3.36 -2.72
N PHE A 44 8.89 -3.54 -3.63
CA PHE A 44 10.27 -3.13 -3.35
C PHE A 44 10.41 -1.62 -3.28
N ASP A 45 9.68 -0.90 -4.11
CA ASP A 45 9.71 0.55 -4.10
C ASP A 45 9.23 1.11 -2.75
N LEU A 46 8.29 0.45 -2.12
CA LEU A 46 7.76 0.88 -0.83
C LEU A 46 8.57 0.33 0.36
N GLY A 47 9.62 -0.41 0.11
CA GLY A 47 10.50 -0.88 1.16
C GLY A 47 10.18 -2.27 1.71
N TYR A 48 9.34 -3.02 1.04
CA TYR A 48 9.04 -4.38 1.48
C TYR A 48 10.11 -5.35 0.98
N ASN A 49 10.35 -6.38 1.77
CA ASN A 49 11.37 -7.39 1.43
C ASN A 49 10.95 -8.31 0.31
N SER A 50 9.66 -8.46 0.09
CA SER A 50 9.14 -9.35 -0.94
C SER A 50 7.75 -8.89 -1.35
N ALA A 51 7.34 -9.33 -2.53
CA ALA A 51 5.97 -9.08 -3.00
C ALA A 51 4.96 -9.76 -2.08
N SER A 52 5.33 -10.90 -1.52
CA SER A 52 4.45 -11.64 -0.62
C SER A 52 4.13 -10.85 0.65
N SER A 53 5.15 -10.23 1.25
CA SER A 53 4.95 -9.40 2.44
C SER A 53 4.02 -8.23 2.15
N PHE A 54 4.26 -7.56 1.04
CA PHE A 54 3.42 -6.46 0.61
C PHE A 54 1.99 -6.91 0.35
N SER A 55 1.83 -8.03 -0.35
CA SER A 55 0.50 -8.53 -0.70
C SER A 55 -0.31 -8.90 0.55
N THR A 56 0.35 -9.48 1.54
CA THR A 56 -0.32 -9.82 2.79
C THR A 56 -0.84 -8.56 3.49
N MET A 57 -0.01 -7.54 3.57
CA MET A 57 -0.41 -6.27 4.17
C MET A 57 -1.56 -5.64 3.38
N PHE A 58 -1.41 -5.60 2.07
CA PHE A 58 -2.39 -4.97 1.19
C PHE A 58 -3.76 -5.66 1.34
N LYS A 59 -3.78 -6.98 1.28
CA LYS A 59 -5.02 -7.73 1.41
C LYS A 59 -5.67 -7.52 2.76
N LYS A 60 -4.86 -7.46 3.81
CA LYS A 60 -5.37 -7.24 5.16
C LYS A 60 -6.05 -5.88 5.27
N GLN A 61 -5.49 -4.86 4.64
CA GLN A 61 -6.02 -3.50 4.75
C GLN A 61 -7.13 -3.22 3.75
N MET A 62 -7.05 -3.77 2.56
CA MET A 62 -7.99 -3.47 1.49
C MET A 62 -9.07 -4.53 1.30
N GLY A 63 -8.88 -5.70 1.86
CA GLY A 63 -9.82 -6.80 1.70
C GLY A 63 -9.61 -7.62 0.44
N GLN A 64 -8.79 -7.15 -0.48
CA GLN A 64 -8.49 -7.84 -1.73
C GLN A 64 -7.00 -7.81 -1.98
N SER A 65 -6.48 -8.81 -2.69
CA SER A 65 -5.05 -8.84 -3.00
C SER A 65 -4.71 -7.74 -4.02
N PRO A 66 -3.43 -7.32 -4.06
CA PRO A 66 -3.04 -6.31 -5.05
C PRO A 66 -3.28 -6.73 -6.49
N SER A 67 -3.15 -8.01 -6.79
CA SER A 67 -3.38 -8.49 -8.15
C SER A 67 -4.82 -8.30 -8.60
N HIS A 68 -5.74 -8.19 -7.66
CA HIS A 68 -7.13 -7.90 -7.99
C HIS A 68 -7.27 -6.55 -8.71
N PHE A 69 -6.39 -5.62 -8.40
CA PHE A 69 -6.44 -4.27 -8.96
C PHE A 69 -5.48 -4.06 -10.11
N SER A 70 -4.67 -5.06 -10.43
CA SER A 70 -3.72 -4.91 -11.53
C SER A 70 -4.45 -4.87 -12.86
N MET A 71 -3.82 -4.26 -13.86
CA MET A 71 -4.42 -4.20 -15.19
C MET A 71 -4.67 -5.58 -15.75
N ASP A 72 -3.78 -6.51 -15.48
CA ASP A 72 -3.95 -7.88 -15.95
C ASP A 72 -5.20 -8.52 -15.36
N GLY A 73 -5.40 -8.31 -14.05
CA GLY A 73 -6.57 -8.85 -13.38
C GLY A 73 -7.86 -8.19 -13.83
N LEU A 74 -7.80 -6.91 -14.12
CA LEU A 74 -8.98 -6.17 -14.55
C LEU A 74 -9.39 -6.47 -15.97
N ASN A 75 -8.42 -6.79 -16.81
CA ASN A 75 -8.70 -7.02 -18.23
C ASN A 75 -9.31 -8.36 -18.54
N ILE A 76 -9.11 -9.31 -17.70
CA ILE A 76 -9.55 -10.67 -17.94
C ILE A 76 -11.06 -10.78 -18.08
N ASP A 77 -11.78 -9.95 -17.35
CA ASP A 77 -13.21 -10.11 -17.23
C ASP A 77 -14.01 -9.39 -18.30
N HIS A 78 -13.38 -8.63 -19.13
CA HIS A 78 -14.13 -7.73 -19.98
C HIS A 78 -14.19 -8.10 -21.42
N PHE A 79 -13.38 -9.04 -21.77
CA PHE A 79 -13.24 -9.30 -23.21
C PHE A 79 -13.11 -10.76 -23.50
#